data_71458950edde9b063f92656e2b35fbf9
#
_entry.id   71458950edde9b063f92656e2b35fbf9
#
_cell.length_a   1.000
_cell.length_b   1.000
_cell.length_c   1.000
_cell.angle_alpha   90.00
_cell.angle_beta   90.00
_cell.angle_gamma   90.00
#
_symmetry.space_group_name_H-M   'P 1'
#
loop_
_entity.id
_entity.type
_entity.pdbx_description
1 polymer ?
#
loop_
_entity_poly.entity_id
_entity_poly.type
_entity_poly.pdbx_seq_one_letter_code
_entity_poly.pdbx_strand_id
1 'polypeptide(L)'
;TTAITSGSTVAITSGTVDGITGSILEPTTVERGKSSSRRVVGDFSLRAQAVIVASGGIGGNHDLVRQNWPQRLGPAPKNMISGVPEQVDGRMIGITEAAGARLINRDRMWHYVEGIKNWDPIWPMHGIRILPGPSSIWLDGSGKRLPIPGLPGYDTLGTLNLLRKSGHDHSWFVLSQAIIEKEFALSGQEQNPDLTGRSVRELLKQRLSKGATGPVEAFKEKGEDFVVADTIEELVAGMSKLT
;
A
#
# COMPACT_ATOMS: atom_id res chain seq x y z
N THR A 1 -1.53 3.12 24.94
CA THR A 1 -1.76 4.09 23.83
C THR A 1 -3.25 4.10 23.53
N THR A 2 -3.93 5.20 23.79
CA THR A 2 -5.37 5.34 23.56
C THR A 2 -5.58 5.51 22.04
N ALA A 3 -6.26 4.57 21.42
CA ALA A 3 -6.58 4.67 19.99
C ALA A 3 -7.75 5.67 19.82
N ILE A 4 -7.50 6.78 19.16
CA ILE A 4 -8.50 7.77 18.76
C ILE A 4 -8.92 7.40 17.35
N THR A 5 -10.09 6.80 17.18
CA THR A 5 -10.59 6.46 15.84
C THR A 5 -12.12 6.51 15.78
N SER A 6 -12.63 6.92 14.66
CA SER A 6 -14.03 7.02 14.22
C SER A 6 -14.92 8.01 14.99
N GLY A 7 -15.29 9.07 14.31
CA GLY A 7 -16.21 10.09 14.82
C GLY A 7 -15.53 11.37 15.32
N SER A 8 -14.26 11.59 14.96
CA SER A 8 -13.61 12.87 15.26
C SER A 8 -14.23 13.98 14.42
N THR A 9 -14.59 15.07 15.06
CA THR A 9 -15.02 16.31 14.44
C THR A 9 -14.05 17.43 14.80
N VAL A 10 -13.85 18.39 13.89
CA VAL A 10 -13.09 19.60 14.20
C VAL A 10 -14.02 20.55 14.92
N ALA A 11 -13.61 21.05 16.10
CA ALA A 11 -14.37 22.06 16.81
C ALA A 11 -14.20 23.44 16.13
N ILE A 12 -15.31 24.11 15.87
CA ILE A 12 -15.33 25.44 15.24
C ILE A 12 -16.03 26.40 16.17
N THR A 13 -15.35 27.48 16.54
CA THR A 13 -15.92 28.61 17.29
C THR A 13 -15.68 29.88 16.51
N SER A 14 -16.75 30.60 16.15
CA SER A 14 -16.66 31.91 15.46
C SER A 14 -15.81 31.88 14.17
N GLY A 15 -15.89 30.82 13.36
CA GLY A 15 -15.12 30.68 12.11
C GLY A 15 -13.65 30.31 12.29
N THR A 16 -13.23 29.98 13.50
CA THR A 16 -11.87 29.52 13.81
C THR A 16 -11.89 28.08 14.32
N VAL A 17 -10.96 27.26 13.81
CA VAL A 17 -10.74 25.92 14.33
C VAL A 17 -9.93 26.01 15.62
N ASP A 18 -10.52 25.66 16.75
CA ASP A 18 -9.94 25.79 18.08
C ASP A 18 -9.76 24.46 18.84
N GLY A 19 -9.96 23.34 18.16
CA GLY A 19 -9.80 22.03 18.79
C GLY A 19 -10.32 20.88 17.96
N ILE A 20 -10.40 19.73 18.61
CA ILE A 20 -10.98 18.49 18.07
C ILE A 20 -11.85 17.80 19.10
N THR A 21 -12.91 17.16 18.65
CA THR A 21 -13.75 16.26 19.46
C THR A 21 -13.79 14.88 18.83
N GLY A 22 -14.12 13.88 19.60
CA GLY A 22 -14.26 12.52 19.09
C GLY A 22 -14.63 11.53 20.18
N SER A 23 -14.82 10.30 19.79
CA SER A 23 -15.17 9.21 20.72
C SER A 23 -13.94 8.39 21.12
N ILE A 24 -13.92 7.99 22.39
CA ILE A 24 -12.92 7.06 22.94
C ILE A 24 -13.44 5.66 22.76
N LEU A 25 -12.64 4.83 22.11
CA LEU A 25 -12.95 3.41 21.96
C LEU A 25 -12.36 2.60 23.11
N GLU A 26 -13.01 1.51 23.42
CA GLU A 26 -12.54 0.53 24.39
C GLU A 26 -11.10 0.09 24.07
N PRO A 27 -10.19 0.07 25.06
CA PRO A 27 -8.86 -0.48 24.87
C PRO A 27 -8.93 -1.94 24.39
N THR A 28 -8.05 -2.31 23.49
CA THR A 28 -8.01 -3.66 22.95
C THR A 28 -6.60 -4.24 22.98
N THR A 29 -6.50 -5.54 23.22
CA THR A 29 -5.28 -6.35 23.10
C THR A 29 -5.29 -7.21 21.83
N VAL A 30 -6.29 -7.04 20.98
CA VAL A 30 -6.44 -7.80 19.74
C VAL A 30 -5.24 -7.52 18.84
N GLU A 31 -4.71 -8.57 18.22
CA GLU A 31 -3.60 -8.48 17.29
C GLU A 31 -3.92 -7.55 16.12
N ARG A 32 -2.87 -6.98 15.55
CA ARG A 32 -2.98 -6.13 14.36
C ARG A 32 -3.72 -6.88 13.23
N GLY A 33 -4.68 -6.21 12.61
CA GLY A 33 -5.49 -6.77 11.54
C GLY A 33 -6.73 -7.55 12.00
N LYS A 34 -6.88 -7.79 13.29
CA LYS A 34 -8.11 -8.36 13.84
C LYS A 34 -9.08 -7.25 14.25
N SER A 35 -10.37 -7.48 14.02
CA SER A 35 -11.42 -6.54 14.44
C SER A 35 -11.48 -6.45 15.95
N SER A 36 -11.41 -5.23 16.50
CA SER A 36 -11.74 -4.96 17.91
C SER A 36 -13.25 -4.76 18.08
N SER A 37 -13.72 -4.71 19.33
CA SER A 37 -15.12 -4.42 19.62
C SER A 37 -15.60 -3.06 19.10
N ARG A 38 -14.66 -2.11 18.96
CA ARG A 38 -14.91 -0.71 18.59
C ARG A 38 -15.99 -0.04 19.44
N ARG A 39 -16.25 -0.58 20.63
CA ARG A 39 -17.25 -0.05 21.57
C ARG A 39 -16.81 1.34 22.04
N VAL A 40 -17.71 2.31 21.92
CA VAL A 40 -17.50 3.66 22.45
C VAL A 40 -17.67 3.59 23.98
N VAL A 41 -16.66 4.06 24.69
CA VAL A 41 -16.64 4.09 26.17
C VAL A 41 -16.64 5.52 26.73
N GLY A 42 -16.59 6.52 25.89
CA GLY A 42 -16.63 7.92 26.25
C GLY A 42 -16.35 8.83 25.07
N ASP A 43 -16.39 10.12 25.32
CA ASP A 43 -16.05 11.15 24.36
C ASP A 43 -14.87 11.99 24.86
N PHE A 44 -14.20 12.66 23.95
CA PHE A 44 -13.16 13.63 24.29
C PHE A 44 -13.37 14.96 23.55
N SER A 45 -12.89 16.02 24.15
CA SER A 45 -12.78 17.32 23.56
C SER A 45 -11.43 17.93 23.94
N LEU A 46 -10.64 18.28 22.93
CA LEU A 46 -9.33 18.89 23.12
C LEU A 46 -9.33 20.28 22.47
N ARG A 47 -8.91 21.30 23.21
CA ARG A 47 -8.74 22.64 22.69
C ARG A 47 -7.28 22.90 22.35
N ALA A 48 -7.06 23.64 21.25
CA ALA A 48 -5.73 23.97 20.77
C ALA A 48 -5.77 25.29 19.98
N GLN A 49 -4.66 26.01 19.99
CA GLN A 49 -4.49 27.21 19.16
C GLN A 49 -4.39 26.93 17.68
N ALA A 50 -4.02 25.67 17.31
CA ALA A 50 -3.95 25.19 15.95
C ALA A 50 -4.19 23.68 15.92
N VAL A 51 -4.76 23.18 14.83
CA VAL A 51 -4.98 21.76 14.59
C VAL A 51 -4.23 21.35 13.33
N ILE A 52 -3.32 20.37 13.47
CA ILE A 52 -2.60 19.76 12.35
C ILE A 52 -3.24 18.41 12.05
N VAL A 53 -3.77 18.26 10.84
CA VAL A 53 -4.37 16.99 10.37
C VAL A 53 -3.31 16.18 9.65
N ALA A 54 -2.90 15.05 10.24
CA ALA A 54 -1.91 14.12 9.72
C ALA A 54 -2.42 12.67 9.79
N SER A 55 -3.71 12.48 9.48
CA SER A 55 -4.45 11.20 9.66
C SER A 55 -4.35 10.23 8.50
N GLY A 56 -3.47 10.45 7.54
CA GLY A 56 -3.30 9.64 6.34
C GLY A 56 -4.17 10.13 5.18
N GLY A 57 -4.25 9.29 4.14
CA GLY A 57 -4.94 9.60 2.88
C GLY A 57 -6.24 8.83 2.70
N ILE A 58 -6.46 8.36 1.48
CA ILE A 58 -7.69 7.71 1.01
C ILE A 58 -7.48 6.26 0.56
N GLY A 59 -6.26 5.71 0.70
CA GLY A 59 -5.90 4.42 0.11
C GLY A 59 -6.67 3.21 0.64
N GLY A 60 -7.30 3.31 1.81
CA GLY A 60 -8.21 2.28 2.35
C GLY A 60 -9.65 2.37 1.80
N ASN A 61 -9.95 3.39 0.99
CA ASN A 61 -11.27 3.61 0.39
C ASN A 61 -11.13 3.68 -1.12
N HIS A 62 -11.23 2.54 -1.81
CA HIS A 62 -11.04 2.46 -3.25
C HIS A 62 -12.12 3.22 -4.04
N ASP A 63 -13.31 3.39 -3.50
CA ASP A 63 -14.35 4.18 -4.16
C ASP A 63 -13.97 5.66 -4.17
N LEU A 64 -13.44 6.17 -3.07
CA LEU A 64 -12.93 7.54 -2.99
C LEU A 64 -11.68 7.71 -3.87
N VAL A 65 -10.82 6.69 -3.99
CA VAL A 65 -9.70 6.68 -4.94
C VAL A 65 -10.22 6.80 -6.38
N ARG A 66 -11.24 6.02 -6.76
CA ARG A 66 -11.85 6.08 -8.10
C ARG A 66 -12.50 7.42 -8.39
N GLN A 67 -13.22 8.00 -7.41
CA GLN A 67 -13.85 9.31 -7.54
C GLN A 67 -12.84 10.43 -7.80
N ASN A 68 -11.66 10.34 -7.22
CA ASN A 68 -10.59 11.32 -7.37
C ASN A 68 -9.51 10.88 -8.39
N TRP A 69 -9.75 9.81 -9.16
CA TRP A 69 -8.79 9.31 -10.12
C TRP A 69 -8.44 10.35 -11.18
N PRO A 70 -7.15 10.55 -11.48
CA PRO A 70 -6.73 11.57 -12.43
C PRO A 70 -7.18 11.26 -13.85
N GLN A 71 -7.99 12.11 -14.46
CA GLN A 71 -8.47 11.95 -15.85
C GLN A 71 -7.31 11.78 -16.85
N ARG A 72 -6.16 12.40 -16.60
CA ARG A 72 -4.96 12.27 -17.45
C ARG A 72 -4.40 10.85 -17.53
N LEU A 73 -4.76 9.98 -16.60
CA LEU A 73 -4.35 8.56 -16.57
C LEU A 73 -5.39 7.62 -17.19
N GLY A 74 -6.43 8.17 -17.82
CA GLY A 74 -7.55 7.38 -18.35
C GLY A 74 -8.42 6.79 -17.23
N PRO A 75 -9.19 5.73 -17.51
CA PRO A 75 -10.08 5.12 -16.52
C PRO A 75 -9.27 4.51 -15.35
N ALA A 76 -9.85 4.55 -14.16
CA ALA A 76 -9.25 3.90 -13.00
C ALA A 76 -9.13 2.37 -13.21
N PRO A 77 -8.10 1.72 -12.64
CA PRO A 77 -7.98 0.26 -12.69
C PRO A 77 -9.20 -0.43 -12.07
N LYS A 78 -9.61 -1.56 -12.64
CA LYS A 78 -10.66 -2.40 -12.04
C LYS A 78 -10.18 -3.01 -10.73
N ASN A 79 -8.98 -3.58 -10.77
CA ASN A 79 -8.34 -4.22 -9.64
C ASN A 79 -7.36 -3.24 -8.98
N MET A 80 -7.55 -3.01 -7.69
CA MET A 80 -6.67 -2.22 -6.86
C MET A 80 -6.39 -2.98 -5.57
N ILE A 81 -5.18 -2.85 -5.08
CA ILE A 81 -4.77 -3.36 -3.77
C ILE A 81 -4.33 -2.20 -2.90
N SER A 82 -4.40 -2.37 -1.59
CA SER A 82 -4.15 -1.30 -0.63
C SER A 82 -2.92 -1.60 0.23
N GLY A 83 -1.90 -0.76 0.13
CA GLY A 83 -0.73 -0.78 1.01
C GLY A 83 -0.97 -0.12 2.37
N VAL A 84 -2.21 0.28 2.67
CA VAL A 84 -2.60 0.94 3.94
C VAL A 84 -3.84 0.27 4.51
N PRO A 85 -4.02 0.29 5.86
CA PRO A 85 -5.18 -0.29 6.52
C PRO A 85 -6.50 0.41 6.10
N GLU A 86 -7.60 -0.32 6.25
CA GLU A 86 -8.95 0.14 5.88
C GLU A 86 -9.36 1.47 6.53
N GLN A 87 -8.88 1.76 7.75
CA GLN A 87 -9.17 3.03 8.42
C GLN A 87 -8.50 4.26 7.80
N VAL A 88 -7.61 4.09 6.84
CA VAL A 88 -7.04 5.19 6.03
C VAL A 88 -8.01 5.49 4.88
N ASP A 89 -9.22 5.88 5.24
CA ASP A 89 -10.41 5.94 4.38
C ASP A 89 -10.78 7.33 3.87
N GLY A 90 -9.98 8.36 4.23
CA GLY A 90 -10.25 9.73 3.84
C GLY A 90 -11.29 10.46 4.69
N ARG A 91 -11.80 9.85 5.75
CA ARG A 91 -12.83 10.45 6.63
C ARG A 91 -12.42 11.83 7.15
N MET A 92 -11.17 11.99 7.57
CA MET A 92 -10.68 13.29 8.07
C MET A 92 -10.61 14.36 6.99
N ILE A 93 -10.51 14.02 5.72
CA ILE A 93 -10.59 14.99 4.61
C ILE A 93 -11.97 15.65 4.63
N GLY A 94 -13.05 14.86 4.66
CA GLY A 94 -14.40 15.37 4.72
C GLY A 94 -14.69 16.19 5.97
N ILE A 95 -14.19 15.76 7.14
CA ILE A 95 -14.30 16.53 8.40
C ILE A 95 -13.58 17.87 8.29
N THR A 96 -12.39 17.89 7.71
CA THR A 96 -11.58 19.09 7.55
C THR A 96 -12.23 20.08 6.57
N GLU A 97 -12.84 19.58 5.49
CA GLU A 97 -13.61 20.41 4.54
C GLU A 97 -14.87 20.99 5.18
N ALA A 98 -15.61 20.17 5.95
CA ALA A 98 -16.78 20.63 6.70
C ALA A 98 -16.42 21.73 7.72
N ALA A 99 -15.19 21.72 8.20
CA ALA A 99 -14.63 22.78 9.06
C ALA A 99 -14.15 24.01 8.27
N GLY A 100 -14.40 24.10 6.97
CA GLY A 100 -14.08 25.26 6.13
C GLY A 100 -12.70 25.21 5.46
N ALA A 101 -11.95 24.13 5.58
CA ALA A 101 -10.68 24.00 4.87
C ALA A 101 -10.91 23.77 3.37
N ARG A 102 -10.01 24.32 2.57
CA ARG A 102 -10.01 24.13 1.12
C ARG A 102 -9.06 23.00 0.73
N LEU A 103 -9.60 21.94 0.15
CA LEU A 103 -8.81 20.88 -0.45
C LEU A 103 -8.46 21.25 -1.90
N ILE A 104 -7.17 21.20 -2.22
CA ILE A 104 -6.66 21.41 -3.58
C ILE A 104 -6.02 20.11 -4.10
N ASN A 105 -5.90 19.98 -5.43
CA ASN A 105 -5.22 18.86 -6.07
C ASN A 105 -5.74 17.48 -5.61
N ARG A 106 -7.06 17.29 -5.56
CA ARG A 106 -7.70 16.03 -5.13
C ARG A 106 -7.25 14.81 -5.92
N ASP A 107 -6.80 15.02 -7.17
CA ASP A 107 -6.27 14.02 -8.08
C ASP A 107 -4.78 13.71 -7.87
N ARG A 108 -4.13 14.33 -6.88
CA ARG A 108 -2.73 14.11 -6.52
C ARG A 108 -2.66 13.11 -5.38
N MET A 109 -2.61 11.83 -5.72
CA MET A 109 -2.52 10.77 -4.73
C MET A 109 -1.22 9.98 -4.88
N TRP A 110 -0.76 9.42 -3.78
CA TRP A 110 0.41 8.56 -3.77
C TRP A 110 -0.01 7.14 -4.14
N HIS A 111 0.63 6.58 -5.15
CA HIS A 111 0.40 5.21 -5.59
C HIS A 111 1.72 4.56 -6.01
N TYR A 112 1.68 3.25 -6.06
CA TYR A 112 2.75 2.42 -6.58
C TYR A 112 2.21 1.57 -7.72
N VAL A 113 3.08 1.20 -8.65
CA VAL A 113 2.76 0.33 -9.80
C VAL A 113 3.32 -1.08 -9.64
N GLU A 114 4.13 -1.28 -8.58
CA GLU A 114 4.78 -2.54 -8.25
C GLU A 114 4.05 -3.22 -7.07
N GLY A 115 2.76 -3.45 -7.19
CA GLY A 115 1.95 -4.06 -6.13
C GLY A 115 1.60 -5.50 -6.40
N ILE A 116 1.65 -6.33 -5.37
CA ILE A 116 1.19 -7.73 -5.37
C ILE A 116 0.25 -7.96 -4.19
N LYS A 117 -0.63 -8.94 -4.29
CA LYS A 117 -1.49 -9.35 -3.19
C LYS A 117 -0.67 -9.96 -2.07
N ASN A 118 -0.98 -9.59 -0.84
CA ASN A 118 -0.38 -10.26 0.31
C ASN A 118 -1.02 -11.64 0.51
N TRP A 119 -0.23 -12.69 0.55
CA TRP A 119 -0.69 -14.05 0.83
C TRP A 119 -1.20 -14.23 2.26
N ASP A 120 -0.76 -13.36 3.18
CA ASP A 120 -1.23 -13.30 4.58
C ASP A 120 -1.79 -11.90 4.89
N PRO A 121 -3.01 -11.59 4.41
CA PRO A 121 -3.56 -10.25 4.46
C PRO A 121 -3.94 -9.83 5.88
N ILE A 122 -3.51 -8.64 6.30
CA ILE A 122 -3.86 -8.02 7.58
C ILE A 122 -5.17 -7.20 7.48
N TRP A 123 -5.52 -6.74 6.28
CA TRP A 123 -6.76 -6.01 5.98
C TRP A 123 -7.28 -6.40 4.61
N PRO A 124 -8.55 -6.07 4.28
CA PRO A 124 -9.10 -6.34 2.97
C PRO A 124 -8.27 -5.71 1.85
N MET A 125 -8.05 -6.45 0.76
CA MET A 125 -7.25 -6.00 -0.39
C MET A 125 -5.82 -5.60 -0.05
N HIS A 126 -5.24 -6.21 0.99
CA HIS A 126 -3.88 -5.91 1.42
C HIS A 126 -2.87 -6.19 0.30
N GLY A 127 -2.22 -5.14 -0.15
CA GLY A 127 -1.16 -5.17 -1.15
C GLY A 127 0.22 -4.90 -0.56
N ILE A 128 1.20 -5.61 -1.07
CA ILE A 128 2.61 -5.40 -0.76
C ILE A 128 3.28 -4.77 -1.97
N ARG A 129 4.05 -3.72 -1.76
CA ARG A 129 4.92 -3.21 -2.81
C ARG A 129 6.16 -4.08 -2.90
N ILE A 130 6.47 -4.54 -4.11
CA ILE A 130 7.75 -5.19 -4.41
C ILE A 130 8.79 -4.16 -4.85
N LEU A 131 10.03 -4.45 -4.54
CA LEU A 131 11.21 -3.71 -5.00
C LEU A 131 12.04 -4.70 -5.81
N PRO A 132 11.77 -4.86 -7.12
CA PRO A 132 12.29 -5.97 -7.90
C PRO A 132 13.77 -5.84 -8.24
N GLY A 133 14.35 -4.66 -8.02
CA GLY A 133 15.74 -4.38 -8.33
C GLY A 133 15.98 -3.97 -9.79
N PRO A 134 17.09 -3.30 -10.08
CA PRO A 134 17.39 -2.73 -11.40
C PRO A 134 17.68 -3.78 -12.47
N SER A 135 18.05 -5.00 -12.09
CA SER A 135 18.35 -6.09 -13.04
C SER A 135 17.12 -6.88 -13.48
N SER A 136 15.95 -6.58 -12.92
CA SER A 136 14.68 -7.22 -13.32
C SER A 136 14.23 -6.74 -14.70
N ILE A 137 13.54 -7.63 -15.43
CA ILE A 137 12.89 -7.28 -16.68
C ILE A 137 11.44 -6.94 -16.40
N TRP A 138 10.99 -5.74 -16.76
CA TRP A 138 9.62 -5.31 -16.58
C TRP A 138 8.85 -5.36 -17.89
N LEU A 139 7.79 -6.16 -17.91
CA LEU A 139 6.94 -6.40 -19.07
C LEU A 139 5.53 -5.86 -18.79
N ASP A 140 4.84 -5.39 -19.82
CA ASP A 140 3.41 -5.11 -19.75
C ASP A 140 2.58 -6.41 -19.70
N GLY A 141 1.26 -6.28 -19.59
CA GLY A 141 0.36 -7.43 -19.53
C GLY A 141 0.36 -8.32 -20.78
N SER A 142 0.88 -7.83 -21.92
CA SER A 142 1.06 -8.61 -23.14
C SER A 142 2.42 -9.33 -23.22
N GLY A 143 3.27 -9.18 -22.20
CA GLY A 143 4.62 -9.73 -22.19
C GLY A 143 5.65 -8.90 -22.94
N LYS A 144 5.31 -7.67 -23.35
CA LYS A 144 6.22 -6.76 -24.04
C LYS A 144 6.98 -5.92 -23.02
N ARG A 145 8.31 -5.82 -23.20
CA ARG A 145 9.16 -4.99 -22.34
C ARG A 145 8.69 -3.54 -22.33
N LEU A 146 8.59 -2.95 -21.15
CA LEU A 146 8.27 -1.53 -21.01
C LEU A 146 9.39 -0.67 -21.64
N PRO A 147 9.02 0.40 -22.37
CA PRO A 147 10.00 1.36 -22.87
C PRO A 147 10.56 2.21 -21.72
N ILE A 148 11.71 2.81 -21.94
CA ILE A 148 12.23 3.84 -21.03
C ILE A 148 11.23 5.03 -21.01
N PRO A 149 10.88 5.59 -19.82
CA PRO A 149 11.50 5.41 -18.51
C PRO A 149 10.87 4.32 -17.62
N GLY A 150 10.13 3.35 -18.14
CA GLY A 150 9.51 2.25 -17.41
C GLY A 150 10.54 1.32 -16.76
N LEU A 151 11.34 1.87 -15.85
CA LEU A 151 12.33 1.14 -15.06
C LEU A 151 11.86 1.02 -13.61
N PRO A 152 12.18 -0.10 -12.92
CA PRO A 152 11.79 -0.31 -11.54
C PRO A 152 12.25 0.82 -10.61
N GLY A 153 11.32 1.42 -9.87
CA GLY A 153 11.60 2.45 -8.88
C GLY A 153 12.06 3.82 -9.42
N TYR A 154 12.07 4.00 -10.74
CA TYR A 154 12.61 5.24 -11.36
C TYR A 154 11.54 6.34 -11.49
N ASP A 155 10.45 6.06 -12.19
CA ASP A 155 9.34 7.01 -12.41
C ASP A 155 8.00 6.30 -12.26
N THR A 156 7.46 6.34 -11.05
CA THR A 156 6.18 5.70 -10.74
C THR A 156 5.02 6.26 -11.54
N LEU A 157 4.96 7.58 -11.72
CA LEU A 157 3.85 8.24 -12.42
C LEU A 157 3.92 8.00 -13.93
N GLY A 158 5.11 8.15 -14.52
CA GLY A 158 5.33 7.86 -15.94
C GLY A 158 5.07 6.39 -16.25
N THR A 159 5.52 5.48 -15.41
CA THR A 159 5.27 4.04 -15.57
C THR A 159 3.78 3.70 -15.42
N LEU A 160 3.07 4.29 -14.45
CA LEU A 160 1.63 4.11 -14.35
C LEU A 160 0.91 4.54 -15.65
N ASN A 161 1.31 5.67 -16.22
CA ASN A 161 0.76 6.15 -17.49
C ASN A 161 1.06 5.18 -18.66
N LEU A 162 2.27 4.60 -18.72
CA LEU A 162 2.62 3.57 -19.71
C LEU A 162 1.74 2.33 -19.54
N LEU A 163 1.62 1.80 -18.32
CA LEU A 163 0.80 0.63 -18.02
C LEU A 163 -0.69 0.88 -18.33
N ARG A 164 -1.22 2.05 -17.97
CA ARG A 164 -2.62 2.39 -18.31
C ARG A 164 -2.88 2.47 -19.82
N LYS A 165 -1.90 2.95 -20.59
CA LYS A 165 -1.97 3.00 -22.05
C LYS A 165 -1.84 1.62 -22.71
N SER A 166 -1.23 0.64 -22.06
CA SER A 166 -1.15 -0.74 -22.58
C SER A 166 -2.51 -1.45 -22.63
N GLY A 167 -3.51 -0.95 -21.88
CA GLY A 167 -4.85 -1.54 -21.82
C GLY A 167 -4.97 -2.70 -20.82
N HIS A 168 -3.90 -3.02 -20.09
CA HIS A 168 -3.86 -4.08 -19.09
C HIS A 168 -3.87 -3.50 -17.66
N ASP A 169 -4.44 -4.22 -16.72
CA ASP A 169 -4.48 -3.87 -15.30
C ASP A 169 -3.34 -4.55 -14.50
N HIS A 170 -2.44 -5.21 -15.18
CA HIS A 170 -1.30 -5.92 -14.61
C HIS A 170 -0.04 -5.74 -15.45
N SER A 171 1.08 -6.08 -14.85
CA SER A 171 2.39 -6.14 -15.49
C SER A 171 3.24 -7.23 -14.83
N TRP A 172 4.37 -7.59 -15.44
CA TRP A 172 5.19 -8.70 -15.00
C TRP A 172 6.61 -8.25 -14.71
N PHE A 173 7.14 -8.70 -13.58
CA PHE A 173 8.58 -8.67 -13.33
C PHE A 173 9.14 -10.08 -13.51
N VAL A 174 10.13 -10.21 -14.39
CA VAL A 174 10.86 -11.46 -14.60
C VAL A 174 12.24 -11.32 -13.98
N LEU A 175 12.57 -12.24 -13.07
CA LEU A 175 13.79 -12.24 -12.29
C LEU A 175 14.36 -13.66 -12.22
N SER A 176 15.67 -13.78 -12.20
CA SER A 176 16.34 -15.02 -11.80
C SER A 176 16.47 -15.10 -10.28
N GLN A 177 16.70 -16.30 -9.75
CA GLN A 177 16.97 -16.51 -8.34
C GLN A 177 18.15 -15.63 -7.84
N ALA A 178 19.19 -15.47 -8.66
CA ALA A 178 20.34 -14.63 -8.31
C ALA A 178 19.99 -13.14 -8.16
N ILE A 179 19.04 -12.63 -8.94
CA ILE A 179 18.52 -11.26 -8.81
C ILE A 179 17.68 -11.14 -7.54
N ILE A 180 16.81 -12.12 -7.28
CA ILE A 180 15.97 -12.16 -6.07
C ILE A 180 16.85 -12.09 -4.81
N GLU A 181 17.90 -12.87 -4.74
CA GLU A 181 18.79 -12.91 -3.57
C GLU A 181 19.54 -11.60 -3.34
N LYS A 182 19.88 -10.86 -4.39
CA LYS A 182 20.74 -9.68 -4.30
C LYS A 182 20.02 -8.36 -4.29
N GLU A 183 18.88 -8.28 -5.00
CA GLU A 183 18.26 -7.00 -5.32
C GLU A 183 16.80 -6.90 -4.89
N PHE A 184 16.09 -8.05 -4.77
CA PHE A 184 14.67 -8.05 -4.51
C PHE A 184 14.37 -7.80 -3.02
N ALA A 185 13.35 -6.98 -2.77
CA ALA A 185 12.82 -6.75 -1.44
C ALA A 185 11.31 -6.56 -1.46
N LEU A 186 10.70 -6.73 -0.31
CA LEU A 186 9.30 -6.46 -0.04
C LEU A 186 9.15 -5.26 0.87
N SER A 187 8.15 -4.43 0.66
CA SER A 187 7.78 -3.37 1.60
C SER A 187 6.85 -3.93 2.69
N GLY A 188 6.72 -3.17 3.78
CA GLY A 188 5.86 -3.53 4.91
C GLY A 188 6.65 -3.99 6.13
N GLN A 189 6.11 -3.68 7.31
CA GLN A 189 6.75 -4.05 8.59
C GLN A 189 6.73 -5.56 8.81
N GLU A 190 5.65 -6.20 8.41
CA GLU A 190 5.41 -7.64 8.50
C GLU A 190 6.34 -8.44 7.58
N GLN A 191 6.81 -7.82 6.49
CA GLN A 191 7.74 -8.43 5.55
C GLN A 191 9.21 -8.17 5.89
N ASN A 192 9.47 -7.33 6.89
CA ASN A 192 10.80 -6.96 7.34
C ASN A 192 10.93 -7.09 8.88
N PRO A 193 10.72 -8.29 9.44
CA PRO A 193 10.74 -8.49 10.90
C PRO A 193 12.13 -8.22 11.51
N ASP A 194 13.19 -8.39 10.73
CA ASP A 194 14.58 -8.09 11.09
C ASP A 194 14.77 -6.58 11.39
N LEU A 195 14.23 -5.73 10.54
CA LEU A 195 14.28 -4.27 10.69
C LEU A 195 13.29 -3.78 11.75
N THR A 196 12.08 -4.29 11.72
CA THR A 196 11.00 -3.90 12.64
C THR A 196 11.29 -4.29 14.08
N GLY A 197 11.85 -5.47 14.27
CA GLY A 197 12.26 -5.99 15.59
C GLY A 197 13.55 -5.37 16.12
N ARG A 198 14.26 -4.55 15.33
CA ARG A 198 15.55 -3.93 15.67
C ARG A 198 16.60 -4.93 16.16
N SER A 199 16.56 -6.16 15.66
CA SER A 199 17.47 -7.22 16.02
C SER A 199 18.65 -7.30 15.07
N VAL A 200 19.81 -6.80 15.47
CA VAL A 200 21.05 -6.87 14.67
C VAL A 200 21.42 -8.31 14.33
N ARG A 201 21.18 -9.24 15.26
CA ARG A 201 21.46 -10.67 15.04
C ARG A 201 20.58 -11.25 13.94
N GLU A 202 19.30 -10.95 13.96
CA GLU A 202 18.36 -11.42 12.93
C GLU A 202 18.64 -10.76 11.58
N LEU A 203 18.97 -9.48 11.58
CA LEU A 203 19.40 -8.75 10.39
C LEU A 203 20.61 -9.43 9.72
N LEU A 204 21.67 -9.70 10.48
CA LEU A 204 22.87 -10.37 9.96
C LEU A 204 22.54 -11.78 9.46
N LYS A 205 21.75 -12.55 10.20
CA LYS A 205 21.33 -13.89 9.80
C LYS A 205 20.59 -13.87 8.47
N GLN A 206 19.62 -12.99 8.30
CA GLN A 206 18.81 -12.93 7.08
C GLN A 206 19.57 -12.36 5.87
N ARG A 207 20.44 -11.36 6.09
CA ARG A 207 21.15 -10.67 5.00
C ARG A 207 22.47 -11.34 4.57
N LEU A 208 23.04 -12.20 5.42
CA LEU A 208 24.27 -12.95 5.12
C LEU A 208 24.01 -14.44 4.82
N SER A 209 22.79 -14.92 4.99
CA SER A 209 22.44 -16.29 4.59
C SER A 209 22.37 -16.43 3.07
N LYS A 210 22.56 -17.67 2.59
CA LYS A 210 22.27 -18.01 1.19
C LYS A 210 20.75 -18.05 0.96
N GLY A 211 20.32 -17.67 -0.23
CA GLY A 211 18.91 -17.60 -0.58
C GLY A 211 18.29 -16.23 -0.33
N ALA A 212 17.02 -16.09 -0.65
CA ALA A 212 16.26 -14.88 -0.36
C ALA A 212 15.89 -14.81 1.14
N THR A 213 15.36 -13.66 1.58
CA THR A 213 14.85 -13.55 2.96
C THR A 213 13.63 -14.44 3.17
N GLY A 214 13.39 -14.90 4.39
CA GLY A 214 12.25 -15.78 4.70
C GLY A 214 10.89 -15.27 4.17
N PRO A 215 10.54 -13.99 4.34
CA PRO A 215 9.32 -13.43 3.75
C PRO A 215 9.26 -13.54 2.21
N VAL A 216 10.37 -13.36 1.50
CA VAL A 216 10.43 -13.51 0.04
C VAL A 216 10.22 -14.97 -0.37
N GLU A 217 10.84 -15.91 0.34
CA GLU A 217 10.62 -17.35 0.08
C GLU A 217 9.15 -17.75 0.35
N ALA A 218 8.52 -17.19 1.39
CA ALA A 218 7.09 -17.41 1.65
C ALA A 218 6.19 -16.87 0.51
N PHE A 219 6.54 -15.74 -0.10
CA PHE A 219 5.82 -15.24 -1.28
C PHE A 219 6.04 -16.11 -2.51
N LYS A 220 7.22 -16.67 -2.73
CA LYS A 220 7.48 -17.62 -3.82
C LYS A 220 6.63 -18.89 -3.69
N GLU A 221 6.40 -19.33 -2.45
CA GLU A 221 5.63 -20.55 -2.15
C GLU A 221 4.11 -20.32 -2.14
N LYS A 222 3.64 -19.17 -1.59
CA LYS A 222 2.24 -18.94 -1.23
C LYS A 222 1.60 -17.77 -1.95
N GLY A 223 2.40 -16.90 -2.60
CA GLY A 223 1.90 -15.71 -3.26
C GLY A 223 1.11 -16.04 -4.53
N GLU A 224 -0.15 -15.61 -4.59
CA GLU A 224 -1.00 -15.81 -5.76
C GLU A 224 -0.44 -15.13 -7.01
N ASP A 225 0.28 -14.04 -6.85
CA ASP A 225 0.86 -13.23 -7.91
C ASP A 225 2.32 -13.63 -8.24
N PHE A 226 2.80 -14.76 -7.70
CA PHE A 226 4.11 -15.31 -7.99
C PHE A 226 4.01 -16.56 -8.87
N VAL A 227 4.83 -16.59 -9.92
CA VAL A 227 5.07 -17.79 -10.72
C VAL A 227 6.54 -18.16 -10.59
N VAL A 228 6.80 -19.35 -10.10
CA VAL A 228 8.16 -19.89 -9.94
C VAL A 228 8.29 -21.11 -10.87
N ALA A 229 9.30 -21.13 -11.71
CA ALA A 229 9.54 -22.20 -12.67
C ALA A 229 11.04 -22.36 -12.94
N ASP A 230 11.44 -23.55 -13.37
CA ASP A 230 12.81 -23.87 -13.71
C ASP A 230 13.15 -23.53 -15.17
N THR A 231 12.14 -23.46 -16.04
CA THR A 231 12.29 -23.13 -17.46
C THR A 231 11.46 -21.91 -17.84
N ILE A 232 11.84 -21.24 -18.92
CA ILE A 232 11.10 -20.08 -19.45
C ILE A 232 9.73 -20.52 -19.97
N GLU A 233 9.62 -21.69 -20.57
CA GLU A 233 8.37 -22.24 -21.09
C GLU A 233 7.36 -22.45 -19.98
N GLU A 234 7.78 -23.04 -18.85
CA GLU A 234 6.93 -23.22 -17.67
C GLU A 234 6.55 -21.88 -17.03
N LEU A 235 7.50 -20.92 -16.96
CA LEU A 235 7.24 -19.57 -16.46
C LEU A 235 6.14 -18.90 -17.30
N VAL A 236 6.26 -18.90 -18.62
CA VAL A 236 5.28 -18.30 -19.53
C VAL A 236 3.92 -19.00 -19.40
N ALA A 237 3.91 -20.35 -19.31
CA ALA A 237 2.68 -21.09 -19.09
C ALA A 237 2.01 -20.76 -17.76
N GLY A 238 2.79 -20.53 -16.69
CA GLY A 238 2.31 -20.08 -15.39
C GLY A 238 1.74 -18.67 -15.44
N MET A 239 2.45 -17.73 -16.07
CA MET A 239 1.99 -16.36 -16.27
C MET A 239 0.64 -16.32 -17.02
N SER A 240 0.52 -17.10 -18.09
CA SER A 240 -0.72 -17.18 -18.90
C SER A 240 -1.92 -17.78 -18.16
N LYS A 241 -1.72 -18.44 -17.02
CA LYS A 241 -2.83 -18.97 -16.20
C LYS A 241 -3.36 -17.92 -15.23
N LEU A 242 -2.60 -16.86 -14.95
CA LEU A 242 -2.98 -15.77 -14.02
C LEU A 242 -3.66 -14.59 -14.73
N THR A 243 -3.72 -14.56 -16.06
CA THR A 243 -4.24 -13.46 -16.89
C THR A 243 -5.49 -13.78 -17.68
#